data_60b4d29a89617b7167e2271b20381ff4
#
_entry.id   60b4d29a89617b7167e2271b20381ff4
#
_cell.length_a   1.000
_cell.length_b   1.000
_cell.length_c   1.000
_cell.angle_alpha   90.00
_cell.angle_beta   90.00
_cell.angle_gamma   90.00
#
_symmetry.space_group_name_H-M   'P 1'
#
loop_
_entity.id
_entity.type
_entity.pdbx_description
1 polymer ?
#
loop_
_entity_poly.entity_id
_entity_poly.type
_entity_poly.pdbx_seq_one_letter_code
_entity_poly.pdbx_strand_id
1 'polypeptide(L)'
;VGSWVIRLGILLAMLGALVIPSSAQSGPDGWQLCNRTSYVVEAATGRPDGEDVIVEGWTRIRPGQCEIALDGPLKPGIYFVFARSSKAHRGGQRDWSGRTPLCVDTNGSFAVENPLSCQSMGMEQRGFSAVRIEGKGASLTLKETELYDKANQSPENAGIQRLLNDAGIFQDVVDGYLGRESRAAINAFLAERKLPPSTTQAELIDVLEDVANRRARQVGMELCNRTGNRILAAMARSRPDGLESRGWWLIDANLCVRAVDESLITAPHYVFAEMTTEDGVRRLKNASTVFCTSRAQFAILGNQNCEGRRYRPEKFIETTPPEDGKLVYEFFESAFGPPQLD
;
A
#
# COMPACT_ATOMS: atom_id res chain seq x y z
N VAL A 1 -21.20 -72.15 57.46
CA VAL A 1 -20.54 -70.88 57.37
C VAL A 1 -20.08 -70.79 55.94
N GLY A 2 -20.87 -70.15 55.05
CA GLY A 2 -20.65 -70.08 53.62
C GLY A 2 -20.04 -68.72 53.23
N SER A 3 -18.96 -68.79 52.48
CA SER A 3 -18.26 -67.64 51.94
C SER A 3 -18.73 -67.37 50.49
N TRP A 4 -19.32 -66.24 50.25
CA TRP A 4 -19.75 -65.82 48.92
C TRP A 4 -18.59 -64.91 48.28
N VAL A 5 -18.05 -65.43 47.22
CA VAL A 5 -17.08 -64.68 46.42
C VAL A 5 -17.80 -63.92 45.26
N ILE A 6 -17.89 -62.62 45.37
CA ILE A 6 -18.42 -61.75 44.31
C ILE A 6 -17.33 -61.52 43.26
N ARG A 7 -17.54 -62.04 42.06
CA ARG A 7 -16.71 -61.74 40.90
C ARG A 7 -17.15 -60.36 40.25
N LEU A 8 -16.33 -59.35 40.41
CA LEU A 8 -16.53 -58.12 39.74
C LEU A 8 -16.02 -58.23 38.27
N GLY A 9 -16.92 -58.22 37.32
CA GLY A 9 -16.61 -58.18 35.91
C GLY A 9 -16.34 -56.73 35.51
N ILE A 10 -15.10 -56.43 35.11
CA ILE A 10 -14.72 -55.13 34.54
C ILE A 10 -15.15 -55.12 33.08
N LEU A 11 -16.20 -54.36 32.75
CA LEU A 11 -16.56 -54.02 31.37
C LEU A 11 -15.61 -52.89 30.89
N LEU A 12 -14.63 -53.17 30.02
CA LEU A 12 -13.88 -52.22 29.28
C LEU A 12 -14.75 -51.62 28.14
N ALA A 13 -15.30 -50.44 28.36
CA ALA A 13 -15.94 -49.68 27.30
C ALA A 13 -14.85 -49.08 26.40
N MET A 14 -14.65 -49.65 25.22
CA MET A 14 -13.86 -49.02 24.16
C MET A 14 -14.60 -47.77 23.64
N LEU A 15 -14.19 -46.57 24.07
CA LEU A 15 -14.56 -45.32 23.40
C LEU A 15 -13.83 -45.28 22.06
N GLY A 16 -14.49 -45.67 21.00
CA GLY A 16 -14.07 -45.39 19.63
C GLY A 16 -14.17 -43.88 19.38
N ALA A 17 -13.03 -43.21 19.32
CA ALA A 17 -12.96 -41.82 18.87
C ALA A 17 -13.41 -41.78 17.39
N LEU A 18 -14.65 -41.34 17.16
CA LEU A 18 -15.10 -40.93 15.82
C LEU A 18 -14.28 -39.75 15.38
N VAL A 19 -13.25 -39.98 14.56
CA VAL A 19 -12.58 -38.96 13.80
C VAL A 19 -13.58 -38.49 12.75
N ILE A 20 -14.26 -37.37 13.05
CA ILE A 20 -15.08 -36.67 12.06
C ILE A 20 -14.08 -36.04 11.08
N PRO A 21 -14.05 -36.42 9.79
CA PRO A 21 -13.24 -35.71 8.81
C PRO A 21 -13.77 -34.29 8.78
N SER A 22 -12.92 -33.29 9.08
CA SER A 22 -13.20 -31.90 8.79
C SER A 22 -13.41 -31.79 7.28
N SER A 23 -14.67 -31.69 6.86
CA SER A 23 -15.02 -31.34 5.51
C SER A 23 -14.44 -29.96 5.27
N ALA A 24 -13.37 -29.88 4.47
CA ALA A 24 -12.92 -28.66 3.87
C ALA A 24 -14.14 -28.04 3.16
N GLN A 25 -14.60 -26.89 3.63
CA GLN A 25 -15.62 -26.14 2.92
C GLN A 25 -15.04 -25.83 1.55
N SER A 26 -15.58 -26.47 0.52
CA SER A 26 -15.31 -26.12 -0.86
C SER A 26 -15.80 -24.68 -1.02
N GLY A 27 -14.87 -23.75 -1.09
CA GLY A 27 -15.14 -22.36 -1.47
C GLY A 27 -15.78 -22.31 -2.87
N PRO A 28 -16.29 -21.15 -3.29
CA PRO A 28 -16.82 -20.99 -4.63
C PRO A 28 -15.75 -21.41 -5.64
N ASP A 29 -16.18 -22.00 -6.77
CA ASP A 29 -15.29 -22.27 -7.90
C ASP A 29 -14.58 -20.95 -8.27
N GLY A 30 -13.26 -21.00 -8.38
CA GLY A 30 -12.45 -19.81 -8.66
C GLY A 30 -11.52 -19.37 -7.52
N TRP A 31 -10.79 -18.28 -7.72
CA TRP A 31 -9.90 -17.73 -6.69
C TRP A 31 -10.49 -16.48 -6.06
N GLN A 32 -10.92 -16.60 -4.83
CA GLN A 32 -11.45 -15.52 -4.03
C GLN A 32 -10.33 -14.84 -3.24
N LEU A 33 -10.27 -13.51 -3.31
CA LEU A 33 -9.40 -12.68 -2.50
C LEU A 33 -10.23 -11.89 -1.49
N CYS A 34 -9.90 -12.03 -0.21
CA CYS A 34 -10.58 -11.34 0.90
C CYS A 34 -9.68 -10.24 1.47
N ASN A 35 -10.22 -9.06 1.67
CA ASN A 35 -9.52 -7.91 2.22
C ASN A 35 -9.88 -7.70 3.69
N ARG A 36 -8.98 -8.04 4.61
CA ARG A 36 -9.10 -7.80 6.06
C ARG A 36 -8.26 -6.62 6.54
N THR A 37 -7.95 -5.69 5.62
CA THR A 37 -7.22 -4.46 5.91
C THR A 37 -8.15 -3.25 5.95
N SER A 38 -7.66 -2.12 6.42
CA SER A 38 -8.36 -0.83 6.37
C SER A 38 -8.20 -0.10 5.03
N TYR A 39 -7.51 -0.68 4.06
CA TYR A 39 -7.27 -0.08 2.75
C TYR A 39 -8.25 -0.63 1.71
N VAL A 40 -8.70 0.20 0.79
CA VAL A 40 -9.19 -0.31 -0.50
C VAL A 40 -7.99 -0.88 -1.23
N VAL A 41 -8.09 -2.12 -1.68
CA VAL A 41 -7.00 -2.86 -2.30
C VAL A 41 -7.31 -3.16 -3.76
N GLU A 42 -6.28 -3.10 -4.60
CA GLU A 42 -6.30 -3.54 -5.99
C GLU A 42 -5.36 -4.74 -6.12
N ALA A 43 -5.86 -5.87 -6.56
CA ALA A 43 -5.10 -7.11 -6.69
C ALA A 43 -4.91 -7.50 -8.15
N ALA A 44 -3.71 -7.94 -8.48
CA ALA A 44 -3.37 -8.61 -9.73
C ALA A 44 -3.07 -10.08 -9.45
N THR A 45 -3.55 -10.97 -10.32
CA THR A 45 -3.37 -12.42 -10.20
C THR A 45 -2.65 -12.98 -11.43
N GLY A 46 -1.81 -13.98 -11.19
CA GLY A 46 -1.17 -14.76 -12.23
C GLY A 46 -1.65 -16.20 -12.21
N ARG A 47 -2.11 -16.72 -13.34
CA ARG A 47 -2.51 -18.11 -13.50
C ARG A 47 -1.56 -18.86 -14.43
N PRO A 48 -1.26 -20.13 -14.16
CA PRO A 48 -0.44 -20.94 -15.07
C PRO A 48 -1.20 -21.22 -16.38
N ASP A 49 -0.48 -21.13 -17.51
CA ASP A 49 -0.95 -21.53 -18.83
C ASP A 49 0.17 -22.27 -19.59
N GLY A 50 0.18 -23.59 -19.50
CA GLY A 50 1.31 -24.41 -19.97
C GLY A 50 2.59 -24.13 -19.19
N GLU A 51 3.62 -23.67 -19.89
CA GLU A 51 4.91 -23.23 -19.31
C GLU A 51 4.90 -21.73 -18.92
N ASP A 52 3.88 -21.00 -19.35
CA ASP A 52 3.75 -19.56 -19.18
C ASP A 52 2.84 -19.17 -18.02
N VAL A 53 2.79 -17.88 -17.72
CA VAL A 53 1.91 -17.30 -16.71
C VAL A 53 1.15 -16.14 -17.33
N ILE A 54 -0.18 -16.21 -17.31
CA ILE A 54 -1.04 -15.08 -17.66
C ILE A 54 -1.30 -14.26 -16.42
N VAL A 55 -0.95 -12.97 -16.45
CA VAL A 55 -1.16 -12.01 -15.35
C VAL A 55 -2.30 -11.08 -15.73
N GLU A 56 -3.27 -10.98 -14.83
CA GLU A 56 -4.46 -10.14 -15.00
C GLU A 56 -4.64 -9.22 -13.79
N GLY A 57 -5.15 -8.01 -14.01
CA GLY A 57 -5.45 -7.02 -12.96
C GLY A 57 -6.32 -5.88 -13.50
N TRP A 58 -6.98 -5.12 -12.66
CA TRP A 58 -6.94 -5.12 -11.20
C TRP A 58 -8.32 -5.51 -10.66
N THR A 59 -8.34 -6.43 -9.72
CA THR A 59 -9.53 -6.72 -8.93
C THR A 59 -9.55 -5.78 -7.74
N ARG A 60 -10.53 -4.87 -7.68
CA ARG A 60 -10.70 -3.94 -6.57
C ARG A 60 -11.49 -4.60 -5.45
N ILE A 61 -10.96 -4.54 -4.21
CA ILE A 61 -11.53 -5.20 -3.04
C ILE A 61 -11.66 -4.18 -1.92
N ARG A 62 -12.89 -3.87 -1.50
CA ARG A 62 -13.16 -2.99 -0.36
C ARG A 62 -12.70 -3.63 0.95
N PRO A 63 -12.36 -2.81 1.98
CA PRO A 63 -12.16 -3.31 3.34
C PRO A 63 -13.32 -4.24 3.78
N GLY A 64 -12.98 -5.39 4.35
CA GLY A 64 -13.93 -6.38 4.85
C GLY A 64 -14.62 -7.24 3.79
N GLN A 65 -14.44 -6.97 2.50
CA GLN A 65 -15.09 -7.68 1.40
C GLN A 65 -14.17 -8.74 0.78
N CYS A 66 -14.80 -9.66 0.08
CA CYS A 66 -14.12 -10.67 -0.74
C CYS A 66 -14.61 -10.54 -2.18
N GLU A 67 -13.71 -10.67 -3.15
CA GLU A 67 -14.02 -10.63 -4.58
C GLU A 67 -13.40 -11.84 -5.29
N ILE A 68 -14.03 -12.31 -6.35
CA ILE A 68 -13.47 -13.34 -7.21
C ILE A 68 -12.46 -12.67 -8.14
N ALA A 69 -11.20 -13.01 -7.99
CA ALA A 69 -10.12 -12.48 -8.83
C ALA A 69 -9.84 -13.35 -10.07
N LEU A 70 -10.13 -14.67 -9.99
CA LEU A 70 -10.13 -15.57 -11.12
C LEU A 70 -11.40 -16.41 -11.08
N ASP A 71 -12.18 -16.32 -12.14
CA ASP A 71 -13.44 -17.05 -12.28
C ASP A 71 -13.25 -18.53 -12.65
N GLY A 72 -14.27 -19.33 -12.34
CA GLY A 72 -14.42 -20.71 -12.77
C GLY A 72 -13.53 -21.71 -12.02
N PRO A 73 -13.65 -22.99 -12.34
CA PRO A 73 -12.89 -24.02 -11.67
C PRO A 73 -11.39 -23.91 -11.98
N LEU A 74 -10.59 -23.77 -10.94
CA LEU A 74 -9.13 -23.70 -11.04
C LEU A 74 -8.55 -25.09 -11.34
N LYS A 75 -7.40 -25.12 -11.99
CA LYS A 75 -6.59 -26.33 -12.17
C LYS A 75 -5.53 -26.38 -11.05
N PRO A 76 -5.15 -27.57 -10.56
CA PRO A 76 -4.02 -27.67 -9.65
C PRO A 76 -2.76 -27.03 -10.23
N GLY A 77 -2.08 -26.17 -9.44
CA GLY A 77 -0.90 -25.47 -9.93
C GLY A 77 -0.38 -24.40 -8.99
N ILE A 78 0.63 -23.67 -9.45
CA ILE A 78 1.16 -22.49 -8.77
C ILE A 78 0.54 -21.26 -9.40
N TYR A 79 -0.15 -20.50 -8.59
CA TYR A 79 -0.75 -19.22 -8.92
C TYR A 79 0.02 -18.09 -8.26
N PHE A 80 -0.17 -16.88 -8.72
CA PHE A 80 0.58 -15.73 -8.24
C PHE A 80 -0.38 -14.59 -7.88
N VAL A 81 -0.06 -13.85 -6.83
CA VAL A 81 -0.84 -12.67 -6.41
C VAL A 81 0.09 -11.54 -6.00
N PHE A 82 -0.25 -10.37 -6.46
CA PHE A 82 0.28 -9.09 -6.00
C PHE A 82 -0.91 -8.19 -5.68
N ALA A 83 -0.83 -7.43 -4.60
CA ALA A 83 -1.85 -6.46 -4.29
C ALA A 83 -1.21 -5.16 -3.82
N ARG A 84 -1.92 -4.05 -4.07
CA ARG A 84 -1.52 -2.71 -3.65
C ARG A 84 -2.70 -1.96 -3.06
N SER A 85 -2.46 -1.00 -2.19
CA SER A 85 -3.51 -0.09 -1.75
C SER A 85 -3.89 0.88 -2.86
N SER A 86 -5.14 1.34 -2.87
CA SER A 86 -5.61 2.40 -3.77
C SER A 86 -4.76 3.66 -3.62
N LYS A 87 -4.60 4.42 -4.70
CA LYS A 87 -3.93 5.73 -4.73
C LYS A 87 -4.65 6.81 -3.90
N ALA A 88 -5.87 6.54 -3.45
CA ALA A 88 -6.62 7.41 -2.56
C ALA A 88 -5.99 7.53 -1.17
N HIS A 89 -5.28 6.49 -0.73
CA HIS A 89 -4.73 6.42 0.60
C HIS A 89 -3.43 7.22 0.75
N ARG A 90 -3.33 7.95 1.86
CA ARG A 90 -2.16 8.75 2.26
C ARG A 90 -1.02 7.85 2.75
N GLY A 91 0.21 8.39 2.74
CA GLY A 91 1.40 7.67 3.22
C GLY A 91 2.07 6.80 2.16
N GLY A 92 1.68 6.95 0.88
CA GLY A 92 2.16 6.15 -0.25
C GLY A 92 1.41 4.82 -0.39
N GLN A 93 1.54 4.21 -1.55
CA GLN A 93 0.95 2.89 -1.80
C GLN A 93 1.62 1.83 -0.92
N ARG A 94 0.82 0.98 -0.33
CA ARG A 94 1.27 -0.24 0.36
C ARG A 94 1.12 -1.41 -0.58
N ASP A 95 2.11 -2.30 -0.56
CA ASP A 95 2.15 -3.50 -1.38
C ASP A 95 2.07 -4.76 -0.52
N TRP A 96 1.26 -5.71 -0.95
CA TRP A 96 1.29 -7.11 -0.52
C TRP A 96 1.98 -7.90 -1.62
N SER A 97 3.27 -8.05 -1.49
CA SER A 97 4.17 -8.55 -2.53
C SER A 97 4.87 -9.85 -2.14
N GLY A 98 5.48 -10.50 -3.11
CA GLY A 98 6.30 -11.69 -2.97
C GLY A 98 7.62 -11.56 -3.72
N ARG A 99 8.18 -12.69 -4.13
CA ARG A 99 9.53 -12.75 -4.74
C ARG A 99 9.52 -13.03 -6.24
N THR A 100 8.40 -13.46 -6.82
CA THR A 100 8.32 -13.80 -8.25
C THR A 100 8.09 -12.54 -9.07
N PRO A 101 9.04 -12.12 -9.91
CA PRO A 101 8.90 -10.91 -10.70
C PRO A 101 7.95 -11.14 -11.87
N LEU A 102 6.83 -10.41 -11.92
CA LEU A 102 5.87 -10.41 -13.03
C LEU A 102 5.49 -8.98 -13.40
N CYS A 103 4.91 -8.80 -14.59
CA CYS A 103 4.57 -7.48 -15.12
C CYS A 103 3.16 -7.05 -14.72
N VAL A 104 3.02 -5.76 -14.41
CA VAL A 104 1.72 -5.11 -14.16
C VAL A 104 1.63 -3.79 -14.93
N ASP A 105 0.44 -3.45 -15.43
CA ASP A 105 0.13 -2.09 -15.85
C ASP A 105 -0.37 -1.30 -14.63
N THR A 106 0.25 -0.18 -14.32
CA THR A 106 -0.12 0.66 -13.18
C THR A 106 -1.24 1.63 -13.45
N ASN A 107 -1.67 1.76 -14.71
CA ASN A 107 -2.61 2.81 -15.15
C ASN A 107 -4.02 2.29 -15.45
N GLY A 108 -4.20 1.00 -15.71
CA GLY A 108 -5.49 0.44 -16.07
C GLY A 108 -5.58 -1.07 -15.90
N SER A 109 -6.75 -1.63 -16.18
CA SER A 109 -6.92 -3.07 -16.25
C SER A 109 -6.09 -3.65 -17.38
N PHE A 110 -5.52 -4.82 -17.16
CA PHE A 110 -4.61 -5.46 -18.10
C PHE A 110 -4.72 -6.98 -18.04
N ALA A 111 -4.31 -7.61 -19.13
CA ALA A 111 -3.97 -9.03 -19.20
C ALA A 111 -2.68 -9.16 -20.02
N VAL A 112 -1.69 -9.85 -19.49
CA VAL A 112 -0.39 -10.03 -20.14
C VAL A 112 0.09 -11.46 -19.97
N GLU A 113 0.57 -12.03 -21.06
CA GLU A 113 1.15 -13.36 -21.13
C GLU A 113 2.67 -13.22 -21.25
N ASN A 114 3.39 -13.69 -20.24
CA ASN A 114 4.85 -13.85 -20.14
C ASN A 114 5.69 -12.93 -21.06
N PRO A 115 5.67 -11.61 -20.87
CA PRO A 115 6.42 -10.72 -21.74
C PRO A 115 7.93 -10.91 -21.53
N LEU A 116 8.70 -10.83 -22.61
CA LEU A 116 10.16 -10.87 -22.55
C LEU A 116 10.75 -9.78 -21.65
N SER A 117 10.08 -8.64 -21.54
CA SER A 117 10.45 -7.51 -20.69
C SER A 117 9.22 -6.66 -20.37
N CYS A 118 8.97 -6.39 -19.10
CA CYS A 118 7.90 -5.47 -18.70
C CYS A 118 8.12 -4.06 -19.29
N GLN A 119 9.35 -3.61 -19.30
CA GLN A 119 9.70 -2.27 -19.77
C GLN A 119 9.41 -2.08 -21.28
N SER A 120 9.62 -3.11 -22.11
CA SER A 120 9.33 -3.03 -23.55
C SER A 120 7.84 -2.84 -23.85
N MET A 121 6.96 -3.21 -22.91
CA MET A 121 5.52 -3.04 -22.98
C MET A 121 5.01 -1.80 -22.22
N GLY A 122 5.90 -0.97 -21.65
CA GLY A 122 5.51 0.15 -20.81
C GLY A 122 4.91 -0.28 -19.45
N MET A 123 5.16 -1.51 -19.02
CA MET A 123 4.67 -2.08 -17.78
C MET A 123 5.75 -2.05 -16.69
N GLU A 124 5.33 -2.16 -15.44
CA GLU A 124 6.23 -2.25 -14.29
C GLU A 124 6.42 -3.70 -13.84
N GLN A 125 7.62 -4.02 -13.37
CA GLN A 125 7.90 -5.30 -12.73
C GLN A 125 7.56 -5.21 -11.24
N ARG A 126 6.71 -6.14 -10.74
CA ARG A 126 6.34 -6.26 -9.33
C ARG A 126 6.59 -7.68 -8.84
N GLY A 127 6.84 -7.80 -7.53
CA GLY A 127 7.05 -9.09 -6.88
C GLY A 127 5.72 -9.74 -6.51
N PHE A 128 5.42 -10.89 -7.06
CA PHE A 128 4.22 -11.67 -6.76
C PHE A 128 4.51 -12.76 -5.73
N SER A 129 3.55 -13.02 -4.85
CA SER A 129 3.54 -14.19 -3.95
C SER A 129 3.02 -15.41 -4.69
N ALA A 130 3.77 -16.51 -4.63
CA ALA A 130 3.35 -17.79 -5.20
C ALA A 130 2.41 -18.51 -4.23
N VAL A 131 1.29 -19.01 -4.71
CA VAL A 131 0.26 -19.73 -3.97
C VAL A 131 -0.03 -21.06 -4.65
N ARG A 132 0.14 -22.17 -3.92
CA ARG A 132 -0.22 -23.50 -4.44
C ARG A 132 -1.73 -23.70 -4.28
N ILE A 133 -2.40 -23.98 -5.37
CA ILE A 133 -3.83 -24.33 -5.42
C ILE A 133 -3.97 -25.79 -5.85
N GLU A 134 -4.69 -26.58 -5.08
CA GLU A 134 -4.87 -28.01 -5.33
C GLU A 134 -6.31 -28.38 -5.73
N GLY A 135 -7.27 -27.49 -5.45
CA GLY A 135 -8.70 -27.68 -5.75
C GLY A 135 -9.21 -26.81 -6.87
N LYS A 136 -10.51 -26.89 -7.10
CA LYS A 136 -11.23 -26.07 -8.09
C LYS A 136 -11.49 -24.64 -7.62
N GLY A 137 -11.35 -24.39 -6.33
CA GLY A 137 -11.52 -23.09 -5.70
C GLY A 137 -10.45 -22.86 -4.65
N ALA A 138 -10.13 -21.60 -4.40
CA ALA A 138 -9.19 -21.16 -3.37
C ALA A 138 -9.64 -19.82 -2.78
N SER A 139 -9.23 -19.55 -1.54
CA SER A 139 -9.40 -18.25 -0.91
C SER A 139 -8.09 -17.79 -0.29
N LEU A 140 -7.74 -16.53 -0.51
CA LEU A 140 -6.59 -15.88 0.13
C LEU A 140 -7.06 -14.61 0.85
N THR A 141 -6.56 -14.39 2.06
CA THR A 141 -6.88 -13.20 2.85
C THR A 141 -5.69 -12.26 2.93
N LEU A 142 -5.87 -11.03 2.45
CA LEU A 142 -4.94 -9.93 2.62
C LEU A 142 -5.12 -9.33 4.02
N LYS A 143 -4.02 -9.13 4.74
CA LYS A 143 -4.01 -8.62 6.12
C LYS A 143 -2.97 -7.52 6.27
N GLU A 144 -3.17 -6.68 7.27
CA GLU A 144 -2.17 -5.75 7.78
C GLU A 144 -1.80 -6.13 9.23
N THR A 145 -0.86 -5.40 9.84
CA THR A 145 -0.41 -5.69 11.21
C THR A 145 -1.54 -5.49 12.23
N GLU A 146 -2.37 -4.47 12.03
CA GLU A 146 -3.56 -4.24 12.83
C GLU A 146 -4.66 -5.22 12.41
N LEU A 147 -5.25 -5.91 13.39
CA LEU A 147 -6.38 -6.82 13.16
C LEU A 147 -7.64 -6.23 13.79
N TYR A 148 -8.64 -5.96 12.98
CA TYR A 148 -9.93 -5.39 13.42
C TYR A 148 -10.90 -6.53 13.79
N ASP A 149 -10.54 -7.33 14.78
CA ASP A 149 -11.23 -8.57 15.18
C ASP A 149 -11.85 -8.52 16.58
N LYS A 150 -11.68 -7.42 17.31
CA LYS A 150 -12.32 -7.20 18.60
C LYS A 150 -13.80 -6.87 18.47
N ALA A 151 -14.55 -7.03 19.54
CA ALA A 151 -15.97 -6.68 19.57
C ALA A 151 -16.21 -5.26 19.09
N ASN A 152 -17.17 -5.09 18.16
CA ASN A 152 -17.54 -3.85 17.50
C ASN A 152 -16.46 -3.21 16.58
N GLN A 153 -15.38 -3.91 16.28
CA GLN A 153 -14.41 -3.51 15.27
C GLN A 153 -14.65 -4.29 13.98
N SER A 154 -14.38 -3.65 12.84
CA SER A 154 -14.38 -4.33 11.55
C SER A 154 -13.42 -3.65 10.57
N PRO A 155 -12.91 -4.38 9.56
CA PRO A 155 -12.13 -3.79 8.48
C PRO A 155 -12.89 -2.72 7.71
N GLU A 156 -14.20 -2.89 7.51
CA GLU A 156 -15.08 -1.90 6.85
C GLU A 156 -15.09 -0.58 7.61
N ASN A 157 -15.29 -0.63 8.94
CA ASN A 157 -15.27 0.55 9.78
C ASN A 157 -13.89 1.23 9.76
N ALA A 158 -12.82 0.43 9.84
CA ALA A 158 -11.46 0.93 9.74
C ALA A 158 -11.19 1.59 8.38
N GLY A 159 -11.72 1.02 7.30
CA GLY A 159 -11.65 1.60 5.96
C GLY A 159 -12.37 2.93 5.85
N ILE A 160 -13.54 3.05 6.43
CA ILE A 160 -14.30 4.33 6.49
C ILE A 160 -13.50 5.38 7.28
N GLN A 161 -12.97 5.05 8.47
CA GLN A 161 -12.13 5.96 9.25
C GLN A 161 -10.91 6.42 8.47
N ARG A 162 -10.20 5.48 7.82
CA ARG A 162 -9.04 5.80 6.98
C ARG A 162 -9.39 6.73 5.84
N LEU A 163 -10.46 6.44 5.10
CA LEU A 163 -10.90 7.27 3.98
C LEU A 163 -11.40 8.66 4.41
N LEU A 164 -12.03 8.80 5.58
CA LEU A 164 -12.37 10.10 6.16
C LEU A 164 -11.10 10.92 6.44
N ASN A 165 -10.05 10.28 6.99
CA ASN A 165 -8.76 10.92 7.20
C ASN A 165 -8.12 11.31 5.86
N ASP A 166 -8.10 10.39 4.88
CA ASP A 166 -7.50 10.60 3.56
C ASP A 166 -8.21 11.70 2.79
N ALA A 167 -9.53 11.74 2.86
CA ALA A 167 -10.35 12.80 2.28
C ALA A 167 -10.22 14.15 3.03
N GLY A 168 -9.62 14.17 4.23
CA GLY A 168 -9.45 15.33 5.07
C GLY A 168 -10.76 15.86 5.67
N ILE A 169 -11.77 15.00 5.76
CA ILE A 169 -13.09 15.33 6.32
C ILE A 169 -13.04 15.29 7.84
N PHE A 170 -12.40 14.27 8.39
CA PHE A 170 -12.28 14.05 9.81
C PHE A 170 -10.99 13.30 10.13
N GLN A 171 -10.27 13.69 11.19
CA GLN A 171 -9.05 13.04 11.65
C GLN A 171 -9.38 12.19 12.87
N ASP A 172 -9.20 10.87 12.74
CA ASP A 172 -9.50 9.89 13.79
C ASP A 172 -8.42 8.80 13.81
N VAL A 173 -8.37 8.05 14.89
CA VAL A 173 -7.60 6.81 14.99
C VAL A 173 -8.29 5.75 14.14
N VAL A 174 -7.52 5.04 13.33
CA VAL A 174 -8.04 3.93 12.51
C VAL A 174 -8.02 2.67 13.37
N ASP A 175 -9.06 2.44 14.14
CA ASP A 175 -9.21 1.31 15.07
C ASP A 175 -10.35 0.35 14.71
N GLY A 176 -11.12 0.68 13.68
CA GLY A 176 -12.27 -0.13 13.23
C GLY A 176 -13.53 0.02 14.09
N TYR A 177 -13.55 0.95 15.05
CA TYR A 177 -14.72 1.25 15.88
C TYR A 177 -15.29 2.63 15.55
N LEU A 178 -16.49 2.69 14.97
CA LEU A 178 -17.15 3.96 14.67
C LEU A 178 -17.79 4.53 15.94
N GLY A 179 -17.06 5.40 16.62
CA GLY A 179 -17.51 6.14 17.78
C GLY A 179 -18.53 7.22 17.45
N ARG A 180 -18.91 8.02 18.45
CA ARG A 180 -19.88 9.12 18.29
C ARG A 180 -19.38 10.17 17.29
N GLU A 181 -18.11 10.51 17.34
CA GLU A 181 -17.50 11.55 16.51
C GLU A 181 -17.35 11.09 15.05
N SER A 182 -16.88 9.86 14.83
CA SER A 182 -16.82 9.27 13.48
C SER A 182 -18.20 9.21 12.84
N ARG A 183 -19.25 8.81 13.59
CA ARG A 183 -20.64 8.78 13.08
C ARG A 183 -21.17 10.18 12.79
N ALA A 184 -20.86 11.18 13.61
CA ALA A 184 -21.24 12.56 13.35
C ALA A 184 -20.59 13.09 12.06
N ALA A 185 -19.30 12.78 11.83
CA ALA A 185 -18.60 13.15 10.61
C ALA A 185 -19.19 12.46 9.37
N ILE A 186 -19.54 11.18 9.46
CA ILE A 186 -20.22 10.43 8.38
C ILE A 186 -21.57 11.11 8.06
N ASN A 187 -22.41 11.39 9.07
CA ASN A 187 -23.71 12.01 8.86
C ASN A 187 -23.60 13.41 8.23
N ALA A 188 -22.64 14.21 8.67
CA ALA A 188 -22.37 15.52 8.07
C ALA A 188 -21.92 15.38 6.60
N PHE A 189 -21.06 14.44 6.30
CA PHE A 189 -20.62 14.15 4.93
C PHE A 189 -21.76 13.69 4.03
N LEU A 190 -22.61 12.76 4.50
CA LEU A 190 -23.79 12.31 3.74
C LEU A 190 -24.75 13.48 3.44
N ALA A 191 -25.00 14.33 4.43
CA ALA A 191 -25.86 15.50 4.26
C ALA A 191 -25.27 16.51 3.25
N GLU A 192 -23.97 16.83 3.35
CA GLU A 192 -23.27 17.70 2.40
C GLU A 192 -23.37 17.18 0.97
N ARG A 193 -23.21 15.87 0.79
CA ARG A 193 -23.28 15.21 -0.52
C ARG A 193 -24.67 14.90 -0.99
N LYS A 194 -25.70 15.22 -0.22
CA LYS A 194 -27.10 14.89 -0.50
C LYS A 194 -27.34 13.39 -0.70
N LEU A 195 -26.60 12.57 0.02
CA LEU A 195 -26.75 11.12 0.05
C LEU A 195 -27.75 10.71 1.13
N PRO A 196 -28.56 9.68 0.90
CA PRO A 196 -29.54 9.24 1.88
C PRO A 196 -28.86 8.66 3.14
N PRO A 197 -29.48 8.80 4.34
CA PRO A 197 -28.97 8.18 5.56
C PRO A 197 -28.89 6.64 5.49
N SER A 198 -29.60 6.03 4.53
CA SER A 198 -29.59 4.58 4.25
C SER A 198 -28.43 4.14 3.35
N THR A 199 -27.52 5.05 2.98
CA THR A 199 -26.29 4.70 2.22
C THR A 199 -25.55 3.56 2.90
N THR A 200 -25.30 2.49 2.17
CA THR A 200 -24.58 1.32 2.68
C THR A 200 -23.10 1.64 2.94
N GLN A 201 -22.44 0.84 3.78
CA GLN A 201 -21.00 1.00 4.02
C GLN A 201 -20.17 0.86 2.73
N ALA A 202 -20.55 -0.04 1.83
CA ALA A 202 -19.90 -0.21 0.54
C ALA A 202 -19.98 1.05 -0.33
N GLU A 203 -21.18 1.64 -0.47
CA GLU A 203 -21.39 2.88 -1.19
C GLU A 203 -20.64 4.06 -0.53
N LEU A 204 -20.66 4.12 0.80
CA LEU A 204 -19.92 5.15 1.55
C LEU A 204 -18.41 5.05 1.30
N ILE A 205 -17.85 3.84 1.30
CA ILE A 205 -16.43 3.59 0.98
C ILE A 205 -16.12 4.09 -0.44
N ASP A 206 -16.97 3.79 -1.42
CA ASP A 206 -16.76 4.21 -2.81
C ASP A 206 -16.75 5.74 -2.97
N VAL A 207 -17.70 6.40 -2.36
CA VAL A 207 -17.80 7.88 -2.43
C VAL A 207 -16.63 8.53 -1.68
N LEU A 208 -16.25 8.00 -0.52
CA LEU A 208 -15.12 8.52 0.26
C LEU A 208 -13.80 8.30 -0.49
N GLU A 209 -13.59 7.13 -1.11
CA GLU A 209 -12.41 6.85 -1.90
C GLU A 209 -12.27 7.84 -3.07
N ASP A 210 -13.36 8.14 -3.75
CA ASP A 210 -13.37 9.10 -4.84
C ASP A 210 -13.02 10.52 -4.36
N VAL A 211 -13.52 10.94 -3.19
CA VAL A 211 -13.15 12.22 -2.57
C VAL A 211 -11.67 12.23 -2.19
N ALA A 212 -11.19 11.16 -1.55
CA ALA A 212 -9.80 11.03 -1.17
C ALA A 212 -8.87 11.04 -2.39
N ASN A 213 -9.24 10.35 -3.49
CA ASN A 213 -8.52 10.39 -4.76
C ASN A 213 -8.44 11.80 -5.36
N ARG A 214 -9.55 12.54 -5.36
CA ARG A 214 -9.53 13.93 -5.83
C ARG A 214 -8.60 14.79 -4.97
N ARG A 215 -8.75 14.71 -3.65
CA ARG A 215 -7.87 15.45 -2.75
C ARG A 215 -6.41 15.07 -2.92
N ALA A 216 -6.11 13.80 -3.06
CA ALA A 216 -4.77 13.32 -3.28
C ALA A 216 -4.08 13.95 -4.51
N ARG A 217 -4.85 14.31 -5.54
CA ARG A 217 -4.34 15.01 -6.74
C ARG A 217 -4.17 16.52 -6.53
N GLN A 218 -4.85 17.09 -5.55
CA GLN A 218 -4.92 18.54 -5.33
C GLN A 218 -3.97 19.04 -4.25
N VAL A 219 -3.37 18.15 -3.44
CA VAL A 219 -2.49 18.56 -2.34
C VAL A 219 -1.21 17.72 -2.32
N GLY A 220 -0.22 18.18 -1.56
CA GLY A 220 0.99 17.43 -1.29
C GLY A 220 2.16 17.79 -2.17
N MET A 221 3.26 17.04 -2.02
CA MET A 221 4.49 17.23 -2.78
C MET A 221 4.74 16.04 -3.69
N GLU A 222 4.89 16.32 -4.97
CA GLU A 222 5.25 15.36 -6.00
C GLU A 222 6.65 15.66 -6.53
N LEU A 223 7.50 14.65 -6.59
CA LEU A 223 8.85 14.72 -7.11
C LEU A 223 8.91 13.95 -8.42
N CYS A 224 9.20 14.64 -9.51
CA CYS A 224 9.20 14.08 -10.87
C CYS A 224 10.61 14.04 -11.45
N ASN A 225 11.07 12.88 -11.86
CA ASN A 225 12.32 12.70 -12.58
C ASN A 225 12.09 12.92 -14.08
N ARG A 226 12.65 13.98 -14.64
CA ARG A 226 12.64 14.31 -16.08
C ARG A 226 14.00 14.08 -16.73
N THR A 227 14.84 13.25 -16.11
CA THR A 227 16.13 12.84 -16.68
C THR A 227 16.02 11.46 -17.34
N GLY A 228 17.03 11.11 -18.12
CA GLY A 228 17.16 9.76 -18.69
C GLY A 228 17.67 8.70 -17.71
N ASN A 229 18.09 9.09 -16.52
CA ASN A 229 18.69 8.22 -15.52
C ASN A 229 17.82 8.12 -14.27
N ARG A 230 18.01 7.09 -13.49
CA ARG A 230 17.39 6.93 -12.18
C ARG A 230 17.96 7.93 -11.19
N ILE A 231 17.12 8.51 -10.34
CA ILE A 231 17.54 9.40 -9.26
C ILE A 231 17.11 8.88 -7.90
N LEU A 232 17.89 9.24 -6.87
CA LEU A 232 17.52 9.15 -5.46
C LEU A 232 17.16 10.55 -4.98
N ALA A 233 15.91 10.77 -4.60
CA ALA A 233 15.41 12.07 -4.18
C ALA A 233 15.14 12.12 -2.67
N ALA A 234 15.31 13.29 -2.08
CA ALA A 234 14.95 13.62 -0.72
C ALA A 234 14.27 14.99 -0.67
N MET A 235 13.49 15.24 0.38
CA MET A 235 12.86 16.52 0.64
C MET A 235 13.07 16.97 2.07
N ALA A 236 12.93 18.27 2.31
CA ALA A 236 12.82 18.81 3.66
C ALA A 236 11.75 19.91 3.72
N ARG A 237 11.22 20.14 4.92
CA ARG A 237 10.13 21.08 5.16
C ARG A 237 10.09 21.57 6.61
N SER A 238 9.40 22.67 6.83
CA SER A 238 9.01 23.11 8.17
C SER A 238 7.79 22.33 8.67
N ARG A 239 7.80 21.99 9.94
CA ARG A 239 6.69 21.39 10.70
C ARG A 239 6.50 22.16 12.01
N PRO A 240 5.37 21.98 12.72
CA PRO A 240 5.18 22.59 14.05
C PRO A 240 6.25 22.22 15.06
N ASP A 241 6.81 21.02 14.95
CA ASP A 241 7.86 20.45 15.83
C ASP A 241 9.28 20.69 15.34
N GLY A 242 9.47 21.47 14.26
CA GLY A 242 10.78 21.84 13.71
C GLY A 242 10.96 21.53 12.24
N LEU A 243 12.19 21.53 11.79
CA LEU A 243 12.55 21.16 10.43
C LEU A 243 12.62 19.63 10.30
N GLU A 244 12.06 19.08 9.25
CA GLU A 244 12.11 17.64 8.92
C GLU A 244 12.79 17.45 7.58
N SER A 245 13.71 16.48 7.48
CA SER A 245 14.19 15.95 6.20
C SER A 245 13.80 14.48 6.05
N ARG A 246 13.37 14.08 4.85
CA ARG A 246 12.92 12.72 4.53
C ARG A 246 13.47 12.26 3.18
N GLY A 247 13.75 11.00 3.05
CA GLY A 247 14.25 10.32 1.85
C GLY A 247 14.48 8.83 2.16
N TRP A 248 14.83 7.99 1.26
CA TRP A 248 15.05 8.24 -0.14
C TRP A 248 13.85 7.75 -0.95
N TRP A 249 13.49 8.48 -1.98
CA TRP A 249 12.60 8.01 -3.03
C TRP A 249 13.45 7.68 -4.25
N LEU A 250 13.43 6.41 -4.65
CA LEU A 250 14.02 5.97 -5.89
C LEU A 250 13.04 6.26 -7.02
N ILE A 251 13.42 7.12 -7.97
CA ILE A 251 12.55 7.56 -9.06
C ILE A 251 13.20 7.20 -10.40
N ASP A 252 12.58 6.29 -11.12
CA ASP A 252 13.03 5.92 -12.45
C ASP A 252 12.80 7.05 -13.45
N ALA A 253 13.48 6.98 -14.61
CA ALA A 253 13.39 7.98 -15.67
C ALA A 253 11.92 8.25 -16.07
N ASN A 254 11.56 9.53 -16.17
CA ASN A 254 10.22 10.02 -16.53
C ASN A 254 9.07 9.61 -15.59
N LEU A 255 9.36 9.13 -14.38
CA LEU A 255 8.36 8.84 -13.37
C LEU A 255 8.30 9.94 -12.31
N CYS A 256 7.20 9.92 -11.54
CA CYS A 256 6.98 10.79 -10.39
C CYS A 256 6.64 9.95 -9.16
N VAL A 257 7.01 10.45 -7.98
CA VAL A 257 6.60 9.89 -6.70
C VAL A 257 5.96 10.97 -5.84
N ARG A 258 5.00 10.58 -5.02
CA ARG A 258 4.42 11.46 -4.02
C ARG A 258 5.23 11.37 -2.72
N ALA A 259 5.98 12.43 -2.42
CA ALA A 259 6.81 12.52 -1.23
C ALA A 259 6.02 12.99 0.01
N VAL A 260 4.99 13.83 -0.20
CA VAL A 260 4.06 14.29 0.83
C VAL A 260 2.64 14.19 0.29
N ASP A 261 1.71 13.67 1.06
CA ASP A 261 0.32 13.41 0.70
C ASP A 261 -0.70 14.21 1.53
N GLU A 262 -0.23 15.18 2.28
CA GLU A 262 -1.05 16.15 3.01
C GLU A 262 -0.88 17.55 2.40
N SER A 263 -1.85 18.45 2.67
CA SER A 263 -1.75 19.84 2.21
C SER A 263 -0.49 20.49 2.77
N LEU A 264 0.30 21.07 1.87
CA LEU A 264 1.53 21.76 2.26
C LEU A 264 1.18 23.13 2.84
N ILE A 265 1.94 23.55 3.84
CA ILE A 265 1.86 24.90 4.39
C ILE A 265 2.57 25.91 3.44
N THR A 266 2.17 27.17 3.50
CA THR A 266 2.81 28.27 2.75
C THR A 266 4.15 28.62 3.44
N ALA A 267 5.13 27.75 3.28
CA ALA A 267 6.49 27.92 3.79
C ALA A 267 7.47 27.25 2.81
N PRO A 268 8.76 27.60 2.85
CA PRO A 268 9.75 26.97 2.02
C PRO A 268 9.79 25.46 2.21
N HIS A 269 9.82 24.75 1.11
CA HIS A 269 10.14 23.35 1.02
C HIS A 269 11.47 23.19 0.33
N TYR A 270 12.14 22.10 0.54
CA TYR A 270 13.50 21.90 0.03
C TYR A 270 13.58 20.54 -0.64
N VAL A 271 14.37 20.45 -1.69
CA VAL A 271 14.60 19.21 -2.44
C VAL A 271 16.07 18.91 -2.60
N PHE A 272 16.39 17.64 -2.62
CA PHE A 272 17.71 17.12 -2.94
C PHE A 272 17.57 15.91 -3.85
N ALA A 273 18.52 15.71 -4.76
CA ALA A 273 18.60 14.49 -5.53
C ALA A 273 20.03 14.13 -5.90
N GLU A 274 20.28 12.83 -5.97
CA GLU A 274 21.48 12.22 -6.55
C GLU A 274 21.06 11.44 -7.80
N MET A 275 21.79 11.60 -8.88
CA MET A 275 21.61 10.89 -10.14
C MET A 275 22.84 10.00 -10.39
N THR A 276 22.63 8.70 -10.48
CA THR A 276 23.70 7.76 -10.82
C THR A 276 23.84 7.67 -12.33
N THR A 277 25.05 7.95 -12.83
CA THR A 277 25.44 7.81 -14.24
C THR A 277 26.63 6.86 -14.38
N GLU A 278 26.98 6.51 -15.61
CA GLU A 278 28.18 5.67 -15.86
C GLU A 278 29.49 6.35 -15.39
N ASP A 279 29.53 7.69 -15.40
CA ASP A 279 30.69 8.49 -15.02
C ASP A 279 30.75 8.83 -13.51
N GLY A 280 29.79 8.38 -12.71
CA GLY A 280 29.71 8.64 -11.27
C GLY A 280 28.39 9.25 -10.81
N VAL A 281 28.37 9.74 -9.56
CA VAL A 281 27.18 10.36 -8.96
C VAL A 281 27.16 11.86 -9.21
N ARG A 282 26.05 12.36 -9.72
CA ARG A 282 25.80 13.79 -9.93
C ARG A 282 24.79 14.30 -8.92
N ARG A 283 25.07 15.43 -8.27
CA ARG A 283 24.19 16.09 -7.30
C ARG A 283 23.60 17.36 -7.86
N LEU A 284 22.50 17.82 -7.30
CA LEU A 284 21.89 19.11 -7.66
C LEU A 284 22.89 20.24 -7.43
N LYS A 285 23.05 21.11 -8.44
CA LYS A 285 23.81 22.37 -8.32
C LYS A 285 22.94 23.48 -7.75
N ASN A 286 23.57 24.55 -7.25
CA ASN A 286 22.90 25.73 -6.66
C ASN A 286 22.12 25.42 -5.37
N ALA A 287 22.35 24.27 -4.75
CA ALA A 287 21.81 23.92 -3.45
C ALA A 287 22.59 24.67 -2.34
N SER A 288 21.87 25.24 -1.38
CA SER A 288 22.49 26.11 -0.37
C SER A 288 22.13 25.74 1.08
N THR A 289 20.94 25.21 1.33
CA THR A 289 20.43 24.97 2.68
C THR A 289 20.78 23.55 3.15
N VAL A 290 21.48 23.42 4.25
CA VAL A 290 21.95 22.13 4.76
C VAL A 290 20.86 21.41 5.53
N PHE A 291 20.64 20.15 5.22
CA PHE A 291 19.82 19.20 5.99
C PHE A 291 20.57 17.89 6.21
N CYS A 292 20.14 17.15 7.24
CA CYS A 292 20.70 15.85 7.52
C CYS A 292 20.07 14.76 6.67
N THR A 293 20.89 13.86 6.14
CA THR A 293 20.48 12.66 5.39
C THR A 293 21.11 11.41 5.98
N SER A 294 20.64 10.23 5.56
CA SER A 294 21.20 8.93 5.94
C SER A 294 21.48 8.08 4.69
N ARG A 295 22.26 7.02 4.84
CA ARG A 295 22.49 6.04 3.76
C ARG A 295 21.26 5.21 3.43
N ALA A 296 20.44 4.93 4.43
CA ALA A 296 19.16 4.23 4.28
C ALA A 296 17.99 5.22 4.22
N GLN A 297 16.80 4.74 3.94
CA GLN A 297 15.56 5.54 4.04
C GLN A 297 15.47 6.21 5.41
N PHE A 298 15.09 7.49 5.44
CA PHE A 298 15.15 8.29 6.66
C PHE A 298 13.98 9.28 6.80
N ALA A 299 13.72 9.63 8.06
CA ALA A 299 12.95 10.79 8.48
C ALA A 299 13.66 11.38 9.69
N ILE A 300 14.25 12.59 9.55
CA ILE A 300 15.15 13.20 10.53
C ILE A 300 14.59 14.56 10.93
N LEU A 301 14.39 14.77 12.23
CA LEU A 301 14.03 16.08 12.78
C LEU A 301 15.29 16.89 13.07
N GLY A 302 15.24 18.18 12.74
CA GLY A 302 16.34 19.12 12.86
C GLY A 302 17.44 18.96 11.81
N ASN A 303 18.06 20.05 11.47
CA ASN A 303 19.13 20.15 10.46
C ASN A 303 20.50 20.48 11.06
N GLN A 304 20.63 20.52 12.38
CA GLN A 304 21.85 20.86 13.10
C GLN A 304 22.66 19.63 13.46
N ASN A 305 24.00 19.80 13.49
CA ASN A 305 24.96 18.79 13.97
C ASN A 305 24.75 17.39 13.35
N CYS A 306 24.58 17.32 12.03
CA CYS A 306 24.32 16.07 11.31
C CYS A 306 25.38 15.01 11.61
N GLU A 307 26.66 15.36 11.50
CA GLU A 307 27.80 14.44 11.70
C GLU A 307 27.87 13.93 13.14
N GLY A 308 27.70 14.80 14.15
CA GLY A 308 27.66 14.40 15.55
C GLY A 308 26.50 13.46 15.89
N ARG A 309 25.43 13.50 15.10
CA ARG A 309 24.27 12.60 15.14
C ARG A 309 24.41 11.37 14.24
N ARG A 310 25.57 11.19 13.58
CA ARG A 310 25.88 10.12 12.63
C ARG A 310 25.06 10.17 11.33
N TYR A 311 24.63 11.37 10.93
CA TYR A 311 24.00 11.65 9.65
C TYR A 311 24.97 12.36 8.72
N ARG A 312 24.60 12.45 7.43
CA ARG A 312 25.37 13.18 6.43
C ARG A 312 24.74 14.56 6.22
N PRO A 313 25.53 15.65 6.25
CA PRO A 313 25.03 16.96 5.84
C PRO A 313 24.99 17.03 4.30
N GLU A 314 23.82 17.33 3.73
CA GLU A 314 23.65 17.57 2.30
C GLU A 314 22.98 18.91 2.05
N LYS A 315 23.30 19.54 0.92
CA LYS A 315 22.72 20.80 0.53
C LYS A 315 21.48 20.59 -0.32
N PHE A 316 20.38 21.20 0.08
CA PHE A 316 19.09 21.16 -0.58
C PHE A 316 18.82 22.47 -1.32
N ILE A 317 18.03 22.40 -2.39
CA ILE A 317 17.49 23.56 -3.10
C ILE A 317 16.19 23.96 -2.41
N GLU A 318 16.07 25.25 -2.10
CA GLU A 318 14.81 25.84 -1.66
C GLU A 318 13.84 25.95 -2.83
N THR A 319 12.58 25.58 -2.61
CA THR A 319 11.52 25.67 -3.59
C THR A 319 10.59 26.83 -3.28
N THR A 320 9.86 27.31 -4.29
CA THR A 320 8.80 28.31 -4.08
C THR A 320 7.73 27.73 -3.15
N PRO A 321 7.31 28.47 -2.11
CA PRO A 321 6.22 28.04 -1.24
C PRO A 321 4.94 27.77 -2.02
N PRO A 322 4.21 26.68 -1.75
CA PRO A 322 2.97 26.38 -2.44
C PRO A 322 1.84 27.31 -1.97
N GLU A 323 1.06 27.84 -2.90
CA GLU A 323 -0.09 28.69 -2.60
C GLU A 323 -1.36 27.91 -2.29
N ASP A 324 -1.53 26.76 -2.93
CA ASP A 324 -2.74 25.91 -2.89
C ASP A 324 -2.53 24.58 -2.12
N GLY A 325 -1.44 24.46 -1.39
CA GLY A 325 -1.09 23.25 -0.65
C GLY A 325 -0.53 22.11 -1.50
N LYS A 326 -0.20 22.39 -2.79
CA LYS A 326 0.44 21.46 -3.72
C LYS A 326 1.75 22.00 -4.26
N LEU A 327 2.76 21.14 -4.32
CA LEU A 327 4.05 21.40 -4.97
C LEU A 327 4.42 20.24 -5.87
N VAL A 328 4.68 20.52 -7.14
CA VAL A 328 5.30 19.56 -8.08
C VAL A 328 6.71 20.07 -8.39
N TYR A 329 7.71 19.27 -8.06
CA TYR A 329 9.10 19.60 -8.38
C TYR A 329 9.63 18.63 -9.42
N GLU A 330 10.18 19.19 -10.51
CA GLU A 330 10.70 18.42 -11.63
C GLU A 330 12.24 18.51 -11.68
N PHE A 331 12.89 17.36 -11.65
CA PHE A 331 14.34 17.23 -11.76
C PHE A 331 14.71 17.05 -13.22
N PHE A 332 15.33 18.08 -13.81
CA PHE A 332 15.86 18.04 -15.18
C PHE A 332 17.36 17.77 -15.18
N GLU A 333 17.87 17.15 -16.26
CA GLU A 333 19.30 16.86 -16.45
C GLU A 333 20.19 18.09 -16.19
N SER A 334 19.74 19.25 -16.65
CA SER A 334 20.45 20.52 -16.50
C SER A 334 20.58 21.00 -15.04
N ALA A 335 19.79 20.48 -14.11
CA ALA A 335 19.85 20.83 -12.70
C ALA A 335 21.00 20.14 -11.95
N PHE A 336 21.59 19.09 -12.53
CA PHE A 336 22.66 18.34 -11.91
C PHE A 336 24.04 18.89 -12.27
N GLY A 337 24.96 18.84 -11.32
CA GLY A 337 26.36 19.20 -11.49
C GLY A 337 27.16 18.15 -12.27
N PRO A 338 28.48 18.33 -12.40
CA PRO A 338 29.35 17.31 -12.96
C PRO A 338 29.39 16.06 -12.06
N PRO A 339 29.76 14.90 -12.63
CA PRO A 339 29.94 13.68 -11.85
C PRO A 339 31.00 13.87 -10.77
N GLN A 340 30.74 13.28 -9.60
CA GLN A 340 31.69 13.21 -8.49
C GLN A 340 32.05 11.73 -8.32
N LEU A 341 33.35 11.44 -8.26
CA LEU A 341 33.87 10.13 -7.88
C LEU A 341 33.77 10.06 -6.35
N ASP A 342 32.99 9.15 -5.81
CA ASP A 342 32.89 8.87 -4.37
C ASP A 342 34.14 8.15 -3.84
#